data_86e7714632933fcab8f0776219155433
#
_entry.id   86e7714632933fcab8f0776219155433
#
_cell.length_a   1.000
_cell.length_b   1.000
_cell.length_c   1.000
_cell.angle_alpha   90.00
_cell.angle_beta   90.00
_cell.angle_gamma   90.00
#
_symmetry.space_group_name_H-M   'P 1'
#
loop_
_entity.id
_entity.type
_entity.pdbx_description
1 polymer ?
#
loop_
_entity_poly.entity_id
_entity_poly.type
_entity_poly.pdbx_seq_one_letter_code
_entity_poly.pdbx_strand_id
1 'polypeptide(L)'
;MKLVTWNVQWCRGVDGVVDPARIVAEARRLADFDVLCLQEIADNYPDPRLAGSDGSDQFSRLAQLLPGFTAVPGVAVDQPGDDGRRRRFGNMILSRLPVRQVYRHLLPYPCDPGVPGMPRIAIEAVIAAGTAEADHIRVITTHLEYYSAKQRMAQVDALRAIYAEGHAYARDAQVTMTDGGPFRTFVRPRATVITGDCNFEPDSREHRRMLAPFADGTPALADAWSALHPGEAHPPTFKIYEKKRPDEPELHCDFIFIGEELRARLRGIRVDVETQAADHQPVILTLA
;
A
#
# COMPACT_ATOMS: atom_id res chain seq x y z
N MET A 1 -2.49 17.15 1.97
CA MET A 1 -3.02 15.79 1.68
C MET A 1 -2.84 14.89 2.88
N LYS A 2 -3.86 14.13 3.28
CA LYS A 2 -3.76 13.07 4.31
C LYS A 2 -3.94 11.70 3.66
N LEU A 3 -3.02 10.80 3.96
CA LEU A 3 -3.04 9.42 3.48
C LEU A 3 -3.06 8.45 4.66
N VAL A 4 -3.88 7.42 4.57
CA VAL A 4 -3.90 6.29 5.51
C VAL A 4 -3.50 5.04 4.76
N THR A 5 -2.58 4.24 5.31
CA THR A 5 -2.30 2.87 4.86
C THR A 5 -2.65 1.89 5.96
N TRP A 6 -3.27 0.77 5.58
CA TRP A 6 -3.73 -0.20 6.56
C TRP A 6 -3.91 -1.60 5.94
N ASN A 7 -3.21 -2.58 6.46
CA ASN A 7 -3.57 -3.99 6.23
C ASN A 7 -4.79 -4.30 7.10
N VAL A 8 -5.89 -4.72 6.49
CA VAL A 8 -7.18 -4.87 7.17
C VAL A 8 -7.61 -6.33 7.35
N GLN A 9 -6.73 -7.29 7.07
CA GLN A 9 -6.99 -8.72 7.29
C GLN A 9 -8.37 -9.12 6.76
N TRP A 10 -8.66 -8.92 5.47
CA TRP A 10 -9.99 -9.08 4.85
C TRP A 10 -11.13 -8.46 5.67
N CYS A 11 -10.89 -7.28 6.24
CA CYS A 11 -11.81 -6.54 7.11
C CYS A 11 -12.19 -7.26 8.41
N ARG A 12 -11.34 -8.16 8.89
CA ARG A 12 -11.56 -8.94 10.10
C ARG A 12 -10.90 -8.27 11.32
N GLY A 13 -11.71 -7.98 12.33
CA GLY A 13 -11.22 -7.44 13.60
C GLY A 13 -10.69 -8.52 14.54
N VAL A 14 -10.04 -8.09 15.61
CA VAL A 14 -9.53 -8.92 16.70
C VAL A 14 -10.66 -9.76 17.34
N ASP A 15 -11.90 -9.29 17.29
CA ASP A 15 -13.11 -10.01 17.70
C ASP A 15 -13.51 -11.15 16.75
N GLY A 16 -12.81 -11.33 15.64
CA GLY A 16 -13.09 -12.32 14.60
C GLY A 16 -14.22 -11.95 13.63
N VAL A 17 -14.86 -10.79 13.80
CA VAL A 17 -15.95 -10.33 12.94
C VAL A 17 -15.40 -9.62 11.71
N VAL A 18 -15.86 -10.02 10.52
CA VAL A 18 -15.54 -9.37 9.24
C VAL A 18 -16.56 -8.27 8.95
N ASP A 19 -16.10 -7.01 8.94
CA ASP A 19 -16.96 -5.86 8.72
C ASP A 19 -16.26 -4.72 7.96
N PRO A 20 -16.44 -4.61 6.63
CA PRO A 20 -15.90 -3.51 5.83
C PRO A 20 -16.40 -2.12 6.27
N ALA A 21 -17.61 -2.03 6.83
CA ALA A 21 -18.13 -0.75 7.29
C ALA A 21 -17.38 -0.25 8.54
N ARG A 22 -16.98 -1.15 9.43
CA ARG A 22 -16.12 -0.84 10.58
C ARG A 22 -14.77 -0.29 10.13
N ILE A 23 -14.14 -0.89 9.13
CA ILE A 23 -12.86 -0.39 8.59
C ILE A 23 -12.98 1.05 8.11
N VAL A 24 -14.03 1.37 7.34
CA VAL A 24 -14.27 2.73 6.84
C VAL A 24 -14.57 3.70 7.99
N ALA A 25 -15.37 3.29 8.97
CA ALA A 25 -15.71 4.11 10.14
C ALA A 25 -14.46 4.44 10.97
N GLU A 26 -13.60 3.45 11.23
CA GLU A 26 -12.34 3.64 11.94
C GLU A 26 -11.37 4.54 11.16
N ALA A 27 -11.18 4.32 9.85
CA ALA A 27 -10.33 5.18 9.04
C ALA A 27 -10.80 6.65 9.08
N ARG A 28 -12.13 6.90 9.03
CA ARG A 28 -12.71 8.26 9.17
C ARG A 28 -12.53 8.84 10.57
N ARG A 29 -12.63 8.04 11.62
CA ARG A 29 -12.37 8.46 13.00
C ARG A 29 -10.92 8.95 13.14
N LEU A 30 -9.99 8.23 12.51
CA LEU A 30 -8.57 8.52 12.60
C LEU A 30 -8.16 9.77 11.83
N ALA A 31 -8.70 9.97 10.65
CA ALA A 31 -8.36 11.13 9.82
C ALA A 31 -9.47 11.48 8.83
N ASP A 32 -9.65 12.78 8.54
CA ASP A 32 -10.30 13.22 7.30
C ASP A 32 -9.31 13.02 6.14
N PHE A 33 -9.21 11.77 5.67
CA PHE A 33 -8.23 11.35 4.70
C PHE A 33 -8.64 11.68 3.26
N ASP A 34 -7.63 11.97 2.45
CA ASP A 34 -7.77 12.14 1.01
C ASP A 34 -7.56 10.84 0.25
N VAL A 35 -6.67 9.99 0.78
CA VAL A 35 -6.28 8.70 0.16
C VAL A 35 -6.26 7.62 1.24
N LEU A 36 -6.90 6.49 0.95
CA LEU A 36 -6.89 5.29 1.78
C LEU A 36 -6.30 4.12 0.97
N CYS A 37 -5.20 3.56 1.47
CA CYS A 37 -4.50 2.42 0.90
C CYS A 37 -4.75 1.20 1.77
N LEU A 38 -5.44 0.20 1.25
CA LEU A 38 -5.80 -1.01 1.99
C LEU A 38 -5.09 -2.23 1.41
N GLN A 39 -4.65 -3.13 2.28
CA GLN A 39 -4.10 -4.43 1.93
C GLN A 39 -4.99 -5.54 2.47
N GLU A 40 -4.88 -6.73 1.87
CA GLU A 40 -5.66 -7.93 2.21
C GLU A 40 -7.17 -7.78 1.94
N ILE A 41 -7.53 -7.26 0.79
CA ILE A 41 -8.92 -7.20 0.33
C ILE A 41 -9.26 -8.49 -0.43
N ALA A 42 -10.38 -9.11 -0.06
CA ALA A 42 -10.80 -10.41 -0.56
C ALA A 42 -12.14 -10.36 -1.32
N ASP A 43 -12.30 -11.30 -2.26
CA ASP A 43 -13.56 -11.61 -2.91
C ASP A 43 -13.65 -13.11 -3.14
N ASN A 44 -14.79 -13.69 -2.81
CA ASN A 44 -15.12 -15.10 -2.95
C ASN A 44 -14.21 -16.07 -2.17
N TYR A 45 -13.77 -15.65 -0.98
CA TYR A 45 -13.06 -16.50 -0.02
C TYR A 45 -13.89 -16.69 1.26
N PRO A 46 -14.98 -17.51 1.21
CA PRO A 46 -15.77 -17.77 2.43
C PRO A 46 -14.98 -18.62 3.43
N ASP A 47 -15.39 -18.57 4.71
CA ASP A 47 -14.93 -19.49 5.75
C ASP A 47 -15.05 -20.96 5.30
N PRO A 48 -14.09 -21.83 5.59
CA PRO A 48 -12.90 -21.66 6.42
C PRO A 48 -11.64 -21.17 5.68
N ARG A 49 -11.75 -20.69 4.44
CA ARG A 49 -10.58 -20.26 3.66
C ARG A 49 -9.98 -18.98 4.20
N LEU A 50 -10.84 -17.99 4.51
CA LEU A 50 -10.49 -16.82 5.32
C LEU A 50 -11.46 -16.76 6.49
N ALA A 51 -10.94 -16.86 7.70
CA ALA A 51 -11.73 -17.00 8.91
C ALA A 51 -12.76 -15.86 9.07
N GLY A 52 -14.03 -16.22 9.32
CA GLY A 52 -15.12 -15.27 9.50
C GLY A 52 -15.64 -14.60 8.22
N SER A 53 -15.05 -14.87 7.05
CA SER A 53 -15.48 -14.28 5.78
C SER A 53 -16.74 -14.96 5.25
N ASP A 54 -17.70 -14.16 4.80
CA ASP A 54 -18.91 -14.63 4.09
C ASP A 54 -18.68 -14.84 2.58
N GLY A 55 -17.48 -14.51 2.08
CA GLY A 55 -17.13 -14.59 0.66
C GLY A 55 -17.66 -13.44 -0.19
N SER A 56 -18.19 -12.37 0.42
CA SER A 56 -18.64 -11.18 -0.31
C SER A 56 -17.48 -10.44 -1.01
N ASP A 57 -17.79 -9.72 -2.09
CA ASP A 57 -16.84 -8.87 -2.81
C ASP A 57 -16.54 -7.62 -1.99
N GLN A 58 -15.44 -7.65 -1.22
CA GLN A 58 -15.02 -6.53 -0.39
C GLN A 58 -14.50 -5.35 -1.22
N PHE A 59 -13.95 -5.56 -2.42
CA PHE A 59 -13.55 -4.46 -3.30
C PHE A 59 -14.76 -3.58 -3.65
N SER A 60 -15.85 -4.19 -4.10
CA SER A 60 -17.09 -3.48 -4.40
C SER A 60 -17.73 -2.89 -3.15
N ARG A 61 -17.69 -3.61 -2.03
CA ARG A 61 -18.30 -3.14 -0.78
C ARG A 61 -17.61 -1.89 -0.23
N LEU A 62 -16.28 -1.87 -0.19
CA LEU A 62 -15.50 -0.71 0.26
C LEU A 62 -15.71 0.50 -0.65
N ALA A 63 -15.78 0.29 -1.98
CA ALA A 63 -16.10 1.36 -2.93
C ALA A 63 -17.48 1.98 -2.67
N GLN A 64 -18.50 1.16 -2.38
CA GLN A 64 -19.85 1.63 -2.04
C GLN A 64 -19.91 2.41 -0.72
N LEU A 65 -19.09 2.05 0.27
CA LEU A 65 -19.02 2.72 1.57
C LEU A 65 -18.31 4.09 1.52
N LEU A 66 -17.59 4.38 0.43
CA LEU A 66 -16.88 5.64 0.20
C LEU A 66 -17.38 6.34 -1.07
N PRO A 67 -18.66 6.76 -1.13
CA PRO A 67 -19.17 7.50 -2.27
C PRO A 67 -18.35 8.80 -2.49
N GLY A 68 -18.04 9.09 -3.76
CA GLY A 68 -17.19 10.22 -4.13
C GLY A 68 -15.69 9.92 -4.13
N PHE A 69 -15.26 8.71 -3.72
CA PHE A 69 -13.90 8.24 -3.88
C PHE A 69 -13.75 7.42 -5.17
N THR A 70 -12.64 7.64 -5.88
CA THR A 70 -12.22 6.75 -6.96
C THR A 70 -11.60 5.50 -6.37
N ALA A 71 -12.20 4.34 -6.67
CA ALA A 71 -11.72 3.04 -6.22
C ALA A 71 -10.77 2.43 -7.26
N VAL A 72 -9.57 2.06 -6.85
CA VAL A 72 -8.53 1.46 -7.67
C VAL A 72 -8.15 0.09 -7.09
N PRO A 73 -8.79 -1.00 -7.54
CA PRO A 73 -8.44 -2.34 -7.09
C PRO A 73 -7.16 -2.84 -7.78
N GLY A 74 -6.38 -3.63 -7.04
CA GLY A 74 -5.23 -4.37 -7.52
C GLY A 74 -5.30 -5.82 -7.05
N VAL A 75 -5.70 -6.70 -7.95
CA VAL A 75 -5.82 -8.14 -7.69
C VAL A 75 -4.46 -8.78 -7.90
N ALA A 76 -3.89 -9.37 -6.86
CA ALA A 76 -2.64 -10.11 -6.89
C ALA A 76 -2.88 -11.60 -7.14
N VAL A 77 -3.85 -12.19 -6.45
CA VAL A 77 -4.28 -13.58 -6.62
C VAL A 77 -5.64 -13.61 -7.32
N ASP A 78 -5.72 -14.33 -8.42
CA ASP A 78 -6.94 -14.53 -9.19
C ASP A 78 -7.02 -16.00 -9.62
N GLN A 79 -7.88 -16.79 -8.98
CA GLN A 79 -7.96 -18.24 -9.16
C GLN A 79 -9.41 -18.73 -9.21
N PRO A 80 -9.70 -19.94 -9.74
CA PRO A 80 -11.06 -20.47 -9.77
C PRO A 80 -11.57 -20.74 -8.35
N GLY A 81 -12.83 -20.40 -8.12
CA GLY A 81 -13.58 -20.82 -6.94
C GLY A 81 -14.39 -22.09 -7.19
N ASP A 82 -14.83 -22.75 -6.11
CA ASP A 82 -15.60 -24.01 -6.19
C ASP A 82 -17.03 -23.78 -6.71
N ASP A 83 -17.51 -22.53 -6.63
CA ASP A 83 -18.83 -22.08 -7.08
C ASP A 83 -18.85 -21.55 -8.53
N GLY A 84 -17.74 -21.71 -9.27
CA GLY A 84 -17.58 -21.24 -10.65
C GLY A 84 -17.22 -19.75 -10.78
N ARG A 85 -17.25 -18.96 -9.68
CA ARG A 85 -16.77 -17.58 -9.66
C ARG A 85 -15.26 -17.55 -9.45
N ARG A 86 -14.63 -16.40 -9.77
CA ARG A 86 -13.22 -16.16 -9.42
C ARG A 86 -13.07 -15.86 -7.94
N ARG A 87 -11.97 -16.34 -7.34
CA ARG A 87 -11.46 -15.90 -6.04
C ARG A 87 -10.38 -14.86 -6.28
N ARG A 88 -10.52 -13.70 -5.66
CA ARG A 88 -9.62 -12.59 -5.84
C ARG A 88 -9.11 -12.08 -4.48
N PHE A 89 -7.81 -11.80 -4.41
CA PHE A 89 -7.19 -11.25 -3.20
C PHE A 89 -6.12 -10.23 -3.61
N GLY A 90 -6.02 -9.11 -2.87
CA GLY A 90 -5.07 -8.07 -3.21
C GLY A 90 -5.21 -6.80 -2.39
N ASN A 91 -4.90 -5.67 -3.03
CA ASN A 91 -4.84 -4.37 -2.42
C ASN A 91 -5.83 -3.40 -3.08
N MET A 92 -6.05 -2.23 -2.45
CA MET A 92 -6.95 -1.22 -2.99
C MET A 92 -6.47 0.18 -2.62
N ILE A 93 -6.54 1.12 -3.58
CA ILE A 93 -6.45 2.56 -3.30
C ILE A 93 -7.85 3.16 -3.46
N LEU A 94 -8.27 3.96 -2.48
CA LEU A 94 -9.48 4.77 -2.53
C LEU A 94 -9.05 6.23 -2.41
N SER A 95 -9.38 7.06 -3.41
CA SER A 95 -8.96 8.46 -3.45
C SER A 95 -10.14 9.40 -3.62
N ARG A 96 -10.27 10.37 -2.72
CA ARG A 96 -11.18 11.52 -2.84
C ARG A 96 -10.66 12.54 -3.85
N LEU A 97 -9.34 12.58 -4.05
CA LEU A 97 -8.69 13.43 -5.03
C LEU A 97 -8.75 12.79 -6.43
N PRO A 98 -8.75 13.59 -7.51
CA PRO A 98 -8.81 13.04 -8.85
C PRO A 98 -7.63 12.11 -9.18
N VAL A 99 -7.92 10.89 -9.62
CA VAL A 99 -6.95 9.93 -10.11
C VAL A 99 -6.77 10.15 -11.61
N ARG A 100 -5.55 10.49 -12.05
CA ARG A 100 -5.21 10.83 -13.45
C ARG A 100 -4.78 9.63 -14.26
N GLN A 101 -4.01 8.72 -13.62
CA GLN A 101 -3.49 7.50 -14.24
C GLN A 101 -3.32 6.41 -13.20
N VAL A 102 -3.48 5.16 -13.62
CA VAL A 102 -3.28 3.98 -12.78
C VAL A 102 -2.35 3.01 -13.50
N TYR A 103 -1.35 2.50 -12.78
CA TYR A 103 -0.51 1.38 -13.19
C TYR A 103 -0.66 0.23 -12.21
N ARG A 104 -0.59 -0.99 -12.71
CA ARG A 104 -0.63 -2.23 -11.90
C ARG A 104 0.60 -3.05 -12.20
N HIS A 105 1.45 -3.21 -11.22
CA HIS A 105 2.73 -3.89 -11.32
C HIS A 105 2.63 -5.22 -10.58
N LEU A 106 2.51 -6.33 -11.31
CA LEU A 106 2.72 -7.65 -10.71
C LEU A 106 4.18 -7.73 -10.26
N LEU A 107 4.36 -8.00 -8.96
CA LEU A 107 5.71 -8.05 -8.38
C LEU A 107 6.36 -9.41 -8.65
N PRO A 108 7.71 -9.47 -8.66
CA PRO A 108 8.43 -10.73 -8.87
C PRO A 108 8.01 -11.81 -7.86
N TYR A 109 7.85 -13.02 -8.39
CA TYR A 109 7.51 -14.21 -7.61
C TYR A 109 8.47 -15.37 -7.95
N PRO A 110 9.79 -15.21 -7.69
CA PRO A 110 10.77 -16.26 -7.99
C PRO A 110 10.52 -17.49 -7.14
N CYS A 111 10.68 -18.67 -7.75
CA CYS A 111 10.52 -19.93 -7.03
C CYS A 111 11.46 -19.99 -5.81
N ASP A 112 10.90 -20.32 -4.65
CA ASP A 112 11.62 -20.57 -3.40
C ASP A 112 11.17 -21.93 -2.85
N PRO A 113 11.91 -23.01 -3.15
CA PRO A 113 11.44 -24.37 -2.88
C PRO A 113 11.20 -24.63 -1.40
N GLY A 114 10.02 -25.19 -1.07
CA GLY A 114 9.63 -25.52 0.30
C GLY A 114 9.11 -24.34 1.13
N VAL A 115 9.07 -23.13 0.57
CA VAL A 115 8.53 -21.95 1.24
C VAL A 115 7.17 -21.60 0.62
N PRO A 116 6.09 -21.46 1.44
CA PRO A 116 4.81 -20.99 0.92
C PRO A 116 4.90 -19.53 0.46
N GLY A 117 4.00 -19.12 -0.40
CA GLY A 117 3.93 -17.75 -0.88
C GLY A 117 2.75 -17.55 -1.83
N MET A 118 2.48 -16.31 -2.19
CA MET A 118 1.46 -15.95 -3.17
C MET A 118 1.93 -14.78 -4.06
N PRO A 119 1.39 -14.64 -5.28
CA PRO A 119 1.65 -13.45 -6.10
C PRO A 119 1.33 -12.16 -5.35
N ARG A 120 2.14 -11.13 -5.56
CA ARG A 120 2.00 -9.80 -4.96
C ARG A 120 1.87 -8.73 -6.05
N ILE A 121 1.27 -7.61 -5.72
CA ILE A 121 1.03 -6.50 -6.65
C ILE A 121 1.35 -5.17 -5.97
N ALA A 122 1.90 -4.24 -6.74
CA ALA A 122 1.91 -2.83 -6.40
C ALA A 122 0.91 -2.08 -7.29
N ILE A 123 0.04 -1.29 -6.69
CA ILE A 123 -0.86 -0.37 -7.38
C ILE A 123 -0.22 1.01 -7.33
N GLU A 124 -0.04 1.64 -8.48
CA GLU A 124 0.41 3.02 -8.59
C GLU A 124 -0.75 3.89 -9.11
N ALA A 125 -1.12 4.91 -8.36
CA ALA A 125 -2.09 5.91 -8.77
C ALA A 125 -1.42 7.29 -8.84
N VAL A 126 -1.54 7.98 -9.98
CA VAL A 126 -1.16 9.39 -10.11
C VAL A 126 -2.35 10.22 -9.64
N ILE A 127 -2.17 10.93 -8.54
CA ILE A 127 -3.23 11.68 -7.84
C ILE A 127 -2.96 13.18 -7.98
N ALA A 128 -3.96 13.94 -8.39
CA ALA A 128 -3.90 15.39 -8.46
C ALA A 128 -4.10 15.98 -7.05
N ALA A 129 -3.01 16.21 -6.32
CA ALA A 129 -3.03 16.77 -4.96
C ALA A 129 -3.13 18.30 -4.93
N GLY A 130 -3.13 18.95 -6.09
CA GLY A 130 -3.31 20.39 -6.30
C GLY A 130 -3.80 20.68 -7.71
N THR A 131 -3.84 21.96 -8.09
CA THR A 131 -4.36 22.40 -9.39
C THR A 131 -3.36 22.29 -10.55
N ALA A 132 -2.05 22.39 -10.23
CA ALA A 132 -0.99 22.26 -11.22
C ALA A 132 -0.54 20.79 -11.37
N GLU A 133 -0.06 20.42 -12.56
CA GLU A 133 0.51 19.07 -12.78
C GLU A 133 1.72 18.81 -11.90
N ALA A 134 2.49 19.86 -11.54
CA ALA A 134 3.60 19.77 -10.60
C ALA A 134 3.17 19.36 -9.18
N ASP A 135 1.88 19.52 -8.84
CA ASP A 135 1.33 19.11 -7.55
C ASP A 135 0.87 17.64 -7.55
N HIS A 136 0.93 16.95 -8.69
CA HIS A 136 0.55 15.55 -8.77
C HIS A 136 1.54 14.67 -7.98
N ILE A 137 1.01 13.65 -7.32
CA ILE A 137 1.77 12.70 -6.50
C ILE A 137 1.49 11.28 -6.99
N ARG A 138 2.52 10.49 -7.11
CA ARG A 138 2.40 9.04 -7.29
C ARG A 138 2.20 8.40 -5.92
N VAL A 139 1.08 7.77 -5.71
CA VAL A 139 0.82 6.93 -4.54
C VAL A 139 0.91 5.47 -4.98
N ILE A 140 1.84 4.74 -4.38
CA ILE A 140 2.07 3.32 -4.65
C ILE A 140 1.75 2.56 -3.38
N THR A 141 0.82 1.61 -3.44
CA THR A 141 0.53 0.71 -2.31
C THR A 141 0.83 -0.73 -2.67
N THR A 142 1.34 -1.47 -1.70
CA THR A 142 1.71 -2.88 -1.86
C THR A 142 1.48 -3.67 -0.58
N HIS A 143 1.54 -5.00 -0.70
CA HIS A 143 1.71 -5.94 0.39
C HIS A 143 2.77 -6.95 -0.04
N LEU A 144 3.94 -6.92 0.60
CA LEU A 144 5.08 -7.76 0.23
C LEU A 144 4.97 -9.17 0.80
N GLU A 145 5.83 -10.07 0.32
CA GLU A 145 5.80 -11.48 0.70
C GLU A 145 6.20 -11.68 2.17
N TYR A 146 5.40 -12.49 2.87
CA TYR A 146 5.57 -12.75 4.30
C TYR A 146 6.62 -13.84 4.58
N TYR A 147 6.54 -14.99 3.90
CA TYR A 147 7.35 -16.16 4.23
C TYR A 147 8.74 -16.14 3.58
N SER A 148 8.82 -15.82 2.29
CA SER A 148 10.06 -15.89 1.50
C SER A 148 10.83 -14.58 1.50
N ALA A 149 11.93 -14.52 2.23
CA ALA A 149 12.88 -13.39 2.18
C ALA A 149 13.46 -13.18 0.77
N LYS A 150 13.62 -14.28 -0.02
CA LYS A 150 14.06 -14.20 -1.41
C LYS A 150 13.08 -13.46 -2.29
N GLN A 151 11.79 -13.81 -2.19
CA GLN A 151 10.73 -13.16 -2.95
C GLN A 151 10.54 -11.71 -2.48
N ARG A 152 10.54 -11.48 -1.17
CA ARG A 152 10.41 -10.15 -0.58
C ARG A 152 11.53 -9.21 -1.03
N MET A 153 12.79 -9.67 -1.06
CA MET A 153 13.90 -8.86 -1.57
C MET A 153 13.75 -8.54 -3.06
N ALA A 154 13.33 -9.50 -3.88
CA ALA A 154 13.07 -9.26 -5.30
C ALA A 154 11.93 -8.24 -5.52
N GLN A 155 10.92 -8.25 -4.65
CA GLN A 155 9.82 -7.29 -4.67
C GLN A 155 10.28 -5.89 -4.23
N VAL A 156 11.16 -5.78 -3.24
CA VAL A 156 11.82 -4.52 -2.86
C VAL A 156 12.61 -3.94 -4.03
N ASP A 157 13.40 -4.76 -4.73
CA ASP A 157 14.13 -4.32 -5.92
C ASP A 157 13.19 -3.84 -7.03
N ALA A 158 12.06 -4.51 -7.23
CA ALA A 158 11.04 -4.10 -8.20
C ALA A 158 10.39 -2.76 -7.83
N LEU A 159 10.03 -2.53 -6.55
CA LEU A 159 9.51 -1.24 -6.09
C LEU A 159 10.51 -0.10 -6.33
N ARG A 160 11.78 -0.34 -6.06
CA ARG A 160 12.85 0.63 -6.35
C ARG A 160 12.96 0.92 -7.85
N ALA A 161 12.84 -0.10 -8.71
CA ALA A 161 12.85 0.07 -10.16
C ALA A 161 11.64 0.89 -10.63
N ILE A 162 10.44 0.63 -10.12
CA ILE A 162 9.22 1.40 -10.41
C ILE A 162 9.37 2.87 -9.98
N TYR A 163 10.01 3.11 -8.84
CA TYR A 163 10.30 4.47 -8.37
C TYR A 163 11.26 5.20 -9.32
N ALA A 164 12.39 4.59 -9.66
CA ALA A 164 13.40 5.15 -10.56
C ALA A 164 12.85 5.38 -11.97
N GLU A 165 12.02 4.47 -12.49
CA GLU A 165 11.33 4.62 -13.78
C GLU A 165 10.49 5.90 -13.84
N GLY A 166 9.74 6.23 -12.78
CA GLY A 166 9.00 7.49 -12.72
C GLY A 166 9.91 8.73 -12.79
N HIS A 167 11.08 8.68 -12.18
CA HIS A 167 12.08 9.75 -12.31
C HIS A 167 12.65 9.85 -13.72
N ALA A 168 12.89 8.72 -14.40
CA ALA A 168 13.30 8.70 -15.80
C ALA A 168 12.25 9.32 -16.71
N TYR A 169 10.97 8.94 -16.56
CA TYR A 169 9.86 9.54 -17.32
C TYR A 169 9.75 11.05 -17.13
N ALA A 170 10.00 11.55 -15.91
CA ALA A 170 9.95 12.99 -15.63
C ALA A 170 11.20 13.75 -16.07
N ARG A 171 12.33 13.07 -16.31
CA ARG A 171 13.58 13.66 -16.78
C ARG A 171 13.64 13.72 -18.32
N ASP A 172 13.23 12.62 -18.95
CA ASP A 172 13.41 12.44 -20.39
C ASP A 172 12.17 12.94 -21.14
N ALA A 173 12.40 13.69 -22.23
CA ALA A 173 11.30 14.22 -23.03
C ALA A 173 10.48 13.08 -23.66
N GLN A 174 9.17 13.10 -23.40
CA GLN A 174 8.24 12.14 -23.96
C GLN A 174 7.54 12.71 -25.21
N VAL A 175 7.24 11.86 -26.18
CA VAL A 175 6.34 12.23 -27.26
C VAL A 175 4.94 12.40 -26.69
N THR A 176 4.37 13.59 -26.85
CA THR A 176 3.03 13.91 -26.31
C THR A 176 1.97 13.58 -27.35
N MET A 177 1.08 12.64 -27.00
CA MET A 177 -0.14 12.35 -27.77
C MET A 177 -1.34 12.95 -27.04
N THR A 178 -2.13 13.76 -27.73
CA THR A 178 -3.25 14.54 -27.14
C THR A 178 -4.60 14.19 -27.73
N ASP A 179 -4.69 13.22 -28.60
CA ASP A 179 -5.89 12.85 -29.37
C ASP A 179 -6.98 12.13 -28.54
N GLY A 180 -6.71 11.89 -27.25
CA GLY A 180 -7.64 11.17 -26.35
C GLY A 180 -7.66 9.66 -26.53
N GLY A 181 -6.86 9.11 -27.45
CA GLY A 181 -6.71 7.67 -27.67
C GLY A 181 -5.88 6.97 -26.58
N PRO A 182 -5.67 5.64 -26.69
CA PRO A 182 -4.91 4.85 -25.70
C PRO A 182 -3.42 5.22 -25.64
N PHE A 183 -2.90 5.93 -26.63
CA PHE A 183 -1.54 6.46 -26.67
C PHE A 183 -1.39 7.84 -26.04
N ARG A 184 -2.48 8.42 -25.49
CA ARG A 184 -2.40 9.68 -24.77
C ARG A 184 -1.40 9.56 -23.65
N THR A 185 -0.45 10.51 -23.59
CA THR A 185 0.54 10.58 -22.52
C THR A 185 -0.02 11.33 -21.31
N PHE A 186 0.37 10.86 -20.11
CA PHE A 186 0.07 11.51 -18.85
C PHE A 186 1.39 11.81 -18.13
N VAL A 187 1.42 12.93 -17.41
CA VAL A 187 2.57 13.23 -16.55
C VAL A 187 2.71 12.15 -15.49
N ARG A 188 3.90 11.58 -15.38
CA ARG A 188 4.27 10.65 -14.30
C ARG A 188 5.19 11.42 -13.34
N PRO A 189 4.66 11.96 -12.23
CA PRO A 189 5.40 12.88 -11.36
C PRO A 189 6.53 12.18 -10.60
N ARG A 190 7.57 12.96 -10.23
CA ARG A 190 8.65 12.47 -9.36
C ARG A 190 8.18 12.30 -7.92
N ALA A 191 7.37 13.24 -7.44
CA ALA A 191 6.81 13.22 -6.10
C ALA A 191 6.08 11.88 -5.84
N THR A 192 6.63 11.06 -4.94
CA THR A 192 6.19 9.66 -4.77
C THR A 192 6.04 9.32 -3.30
N VAL A 193 4.94 8.62 -2.97
CA VAL A 193 4.72 7.89 -1.74
C VAL A 193 4.64 6.40 -2.08
N ILE A 194 5.43 5.56 -1.40
CA ILE A 194 5.32 4.09 -1.44
C ILE A 194 4.90 3.65 -0.05
N THR A 195 3.84 2.86 0.05
CA THR A 195 3.27 2.47 1.34
C THR A 195 2.67 1.07 1.33
N GLY A 196 2.45 0.52 2.51
CA GLY A 196 1.76 -0.75 2.73
C GLY A 196 2.46 -1.65 3.73
N ASP A 197 1.94 -2.87 3.82
CA ASP A 197 2.56 -3.93 4.60
C ASP A 197 3.78 -4.48 3.86
N CYS A 198 4.94 -4.18 4.40
CA CYS A 198 6.22 -4.56 3.81
C CYS A 198 6.74 -5.92 4.31
N ASN A 199 6.12 -6.48 5.36
CA ASN A 199 6.53 -7.75 5.96
C ASN A 199 8.02 -7.84 6.33
N PHE A 200 8.62 -6.70 6.66
CA PHE A 200 9.98 -6.59 7.22
C PHE A 200 10.01 -5.52 8.30
N GLU A 201 11.02 -5.57 9.15
CA GLU A 201 11.19 -4.64 10.27
C GLU A 201 12.16 -3.50 9.93
N PRO A 202 12.13 -2.38 10.68
CA PRO A 202 13.15 -1.35 10.61
C PRO A 202 14.55 -1.95 10.74
N ASP A 203 15.51 -1.38 10.03
CA ASP A 203 16.92 -1.82 10.00
C ASP A 203 17.15 -3.26 9.48
N SER A 204 16.12 -3.91 8.94
CA SER A 204 16.29 -5.17 8.22
C SER A 204 17.10 -4.97 6.94
N ARG A 205 17.48 -6.07 6.29
CA ARG A 205 18.16 -6.02 4.99
C ARG A 205 17.28 -5.37 3.92
N GLU A 206 16.00 -5.67 3.94
CA GLU A 206 14.99 -5.15 3.02
C GLU A 206 14.77 -3.66 3.24
N HIS A 207 14.65 -3.21 4.49
CA HIS A 207 14.50 -1.79 4.84
C HIS A 207 15.71 -0.98 4.38
N ARG A 208 16.92 -1.44 4.71
CA ARG A 208 18.16 -0.80 4.22
C ARG A 208 18.24 -0.78 2.69
N ARG A 209 17.74 -1.83 2.02
CA ARG A 209 17.69 -1.87 0.57
C ARG A 209 16.73 -0.85 -0.01
N MET A 210 15.54 -0.66 0.59
CA MET A 210 14.59 0.39 0.18
C MET A 210 15.23 1.77 0.18
N LEU A 211 16.03 2.08 1.20
CA LEU A 211 16.65 3.39 1.42
C LEU A 211 18.01 3.55 0.71
N ALA A 212 18.56 2.50 0.13
CA ALA A 212 19.88 2.55 -0.49
C ALA A 212 19.93 3.54 -1.67
N PRO A 213 21.04 4.25 -1.88
CA PRO A 213 21.24 5.13 -3.03
C PRO A 213 21.00 4.41 -4.37
N PHE A 214 20.62 5.18 -5.39
CA PHE A 214 20.51 4.71 -6.77
C PHE A 214 21.77 5.06 -7.55
N ALA A 215 22.20 4.13 -8.40
CA ALA A 215 23.42 4.35 -9.20
C ALA A 215 23.22 5.32 -10.38
N ASP A 216 21.98 5.55 -10.79
CA ASP A 216 21.62 6.41 -11.93
C ASP A 216 21.33 7.88 -11.53
N GLY A 217 21.62 8.24 -10.28
CA GLY A 217 21.37 9.58 -9.75
C GLY A 217 19.93 9.87 -9.35
N THR A 218 19.02 8.88 -9.41
CA THR A 218 17.68 8.98 -8.81
C THR A 218 17.83 9.25 -7.32
N PRO A 219 17.14 10.27 -6.73
CA PRO A 219 17.20 10.52 -5.29
C PRO A 219 16.78 9.31 -4.48
N ALA A 220 17.43 9.04 -3.35
CA ALA A 220 17.08 7.95 -2.46
C ALA A 220 15.69 8.20 -1.84
N LEU A 221 14.96 7.12 -1.59
CA LEU A 221 13.75 7.16 -0.78
C LEU A 221 14.11 7.48 0.67
N ALA A 222 13.21 8.10 1.39
CA ALA A 222 13.27 8.26 2.84
C ALA A 222 12.12 7.53 3.51
N ASP A 223 12.37 6.92 4.64
CA ASP A 223 11.35 6.48 5.57
C ASP A 223 10.73 7.71 6.24
N ALA A 224 9.42 7.88 6.11
CA ALA A 224 8.72 9.06 6.59
C ALA A 224 8.72 9.15 8.13
N TRP A 225 8.71 8.01 8.85
CA TRP A 225 8.85 7.99 10.31
C TRP A 225 10.22 8.53 10.72
N SER A 226 11.28 7.91 10.22
CA SER A 226 12.65 8.31 10.55
C SER A 226 12.98 9.75 10.15
N ALA A 227 12.33 10.26 9.10
CA ALA A 227 12.51 11.65 8.65
C ALA A 227 11.89 12.68 9.61
N LEU A 228 10.77 12.34 10.28
CA LEU A 228 10.09 13.24 11.23
C LEU A 228 10.47 12.97 12.69
N HIS A 229 10.89 11.75 13.00
CA HIS A 229 11.23 11.29 14.36
C HIS A 229 12.66 10.72 14.39
N PRO A 230 13.69 11.52 14.11
CA PRO A 230 15.07 11.02 14.02
C PRO A 230 15.53 10.43 15.36
N GLY A 231 15.94 9.16 15.33
CA GLY A 231 16.40 8.44 16.51
C GLY A 231 15.29 7.83 17.37
N GLU A 232 14.03 8.01 17.01
CA GLU A 232 12.91 7.35 17.69
C GLU A 232 12.58 6.01 17.03
N ALA A 233 12.28 5.00 17.84
CA ALA A 233 11.82 3.71 17.35
C ALA A 233 10.46 3.84 16.64
N HIS A 234 10.24 3.03 15.61
CA HIS A 234 8.92 2.93 14.98
C HIS A 234 7.93 2.29 15.96
N PRO A 235 6.74 2.86 16.15
CA PRO A 235 5.67 2.20 16.90
C PRO A 235 5.27 0.89 16.23
N PRO A 236 4.88 -0.13 16.99
CA PRO A 236 4.44 -1.39 16.42
C PRO A 236 3.17 -1.21 15.57
N THR A 237 3.08 -1.96 14.47
CA THR A 237 1.91 -1.99 13.59
C THR A 237 1.27 -3.37 13.49
N PHE A 238 1.88 -4.40 14.08
CA PHE A 238 1.41 -5.78 14.03
C PHE A 238 1.64 -6.50 15.34
N LYS A 239 0.78 -7.48 15.66
CA LYS A 239 0.85 -8.30 16.90
C LYS A 239 0.70 -7.52 18.20
N ILE A 240 -0.01 -6.42 18.19
CA ILE A 240 -0.36 -5.73 19.44
C ILE A 240 -1.41 -6.53 20.21
N TYR A 241 -2.47 -6.97 19.53
CA TYR A 241 -3.62 -7.64 20.13
C TYR A 241 -3.71 -9.14 19.82
N GLU A 242 -3.35 -9.56 18.61
CA GLU A 242 -3.39 -10.97 18.18
C GLU A 242 -2.02 -11.64 18.31
N LYS A 243 -1.63 -12.02 19.52
CA LYS A 243 -0.41 -12.79 19.80
C LYS A 243 -0.72 -14.28 19.92
N LYS A 244 0.02 -15.13 19.23
CA LYS A 244 -0.07 -16.59 19.37
C LYS A 244 0.48 -17.07 20.72
N ARG A 245 1.43 -16.33 21.29
CA ARG A 245 2.03 -16.53 22.60
C ARG A 245 2.17 -15.17 23.30
N PRO A 246 2.01 -15.10 24.63
CA PRO A 246 2.09 -13.84 25.37
C PRO A 246 3.44 -13.10 25.23
N ASP A 247 4.53 -13.84 25.01
CA ASP A 247 5.89 -13.34 24.86
C ASP A 247 6.28 -12.99 23.41
N GLU A 248 5.34 -13.11 22.47
CA GLU A 248 5.60 -12.78 21.08
C GLU A 248 5.81 -11.27 20.92
N PRO A 249 6.91 -10.83 20.25
CA PRO A 249 7.18 -9.41 20.09
C PRO A 249 6.15 -8.74 19.19
N GLU A 250 5.84 -7.50 19.51
CA GLU A 250 5.15 -6.60 18.60
C GLU A 250 6.11 -6.18 17.49
N LEU A 251 5.61 -6.05 16.27
CA LEU A 251 6.43 -5.78 15.10
C LEU A 251 5.98 -4.48 14.43
N HIS A 252 6.91 -3.80 13.78
CA HIS A 252 6.60 -2.74 12.82
C HIS A 252 6.88 -3.25 11.41
N CYS A 253 5.85 -3.36 10.58
CA CYS A 253 5.97 -3.86 9.21
C CYS A 253 5.20 -3.06 8.17
N ASP A 254 4.45 -2.04 8.59
CA ASP A 254 3.69 -1.15 7.73
C ASP A 254 4.41 0.19 7.59
N PHE A 255 4.93 0.47 6.39
CA PHE A 255 5.79 1.62 6.14
C PHE A 255 5.16 2.64 5.20
N ILE A 256 5.68 3.88 5.31
CA ILE A 256 5.51 4.93 4.31
C ILE A 256 6.89 5.46 3.93
N PHE A 257 7.30 5.20 2.70
CA PHE A 257 8.49 5.75 2.09
C PHE A 257 8.12 6.92 1.18
N ILE A 258 8.93 7.96 1.16
CA ILE A 258 8.70 9.15 0.34
C ILE A 258 9.91 9.47 -0.54
N GLY A 259 9.63 10.02 -1.72
CA GLY A 259 10.64 10.63 -2.57
C GLY A 259 11.12 11.97 -2.01
N GLU A 260 12.29 12.41 -2.46
CA GLU A 260 12.93 13.65 -2.00
C GLU A 260 12.03 14.88 -2.16
N GLU A 261 11.21 14.92 -3.23
CA GLU A 261 10.30 16.03 -3.54
C GLU A 261 9.22 16.25 -2.46
N LEU A 262 8.96 15.23 -1.65
CA LEU A 262 7.95 15.30 -0.57
C LEU A 262 8.54 15.62 0.80
N ARG A 263 9.88 15.58 0.99
CA ARG A 263 10.50 15.84 2.30
C ARG A 263 10.09 17.18 2.89
N ALA A 264 10.16 18.25 2.11
CA ALA A 264 9.77 19.58 2.56
C ALA A 264 8.27 19.73 2.82
N ARG A 265 7.45 18.80 2.28
CA ARG A 265 6.00 18.76 2.45
C ARG A 265 5.53 17.90 3.63
N LEU A 266 6.41 17.12 4.25
CA LEU A 266 6.07 16.34 5.45
C LEU A 266 5.60 17.24 6.58
N ARG A 267 4.45 16.91 7.19
CA ARG A 267 3.87 17.64 8.33
C ARG A 267 3.57 16.74 9.51
N GLY A 268 3.40 15.46 9.30
CA GLY A 268 3.15 14.50 10.37
C GLY A 268 3.05 13.07 9.87
N ILE A 269 3.44 12.16 10.73
CA ILE A 269 3.20 10.73 10.59
C ILE A 269 2.84 10.19 11.98
N ARG A 270 1.90 9.27 12.04
CA ARG A 270 1.54 8.57 13.27
C ARG A 270 1.00 7.18 12.99
N VAL A 271 1.16 6.31 13.96
CA VAL A 271 0.50 5.00 14.02
C VAL A 271 -0.61 5.07 15.05
N ASP A 272 -1.80 4.56 14.73
CA ASP A 272 -2.86 4.36 15.72
C ASP A 272 -2.69 2.96 16.33
N VAL A 273 -2.24 2.90 17.56
CA VAL A 273 -2.01 1.63 18.27
C VAL A 273 -3.22 1.12 19.04
N GLU A 274 -4.36 1.81 18.97
CA GLU A 274 -5.54 1.52 19.79
C GLU A 274 -6.61 0.71 19.07
N THR A 275 -6.73 0.86 17.74
CA THR A 275 -7.78 0.18 17.00
C THR A 275 -7.63 -1.33 17.03
N GLN A 276 -8.75 -2.04 17.17
CA GLN A 276 -8.86 -3.50 17.13
C GLN A 276 -9.69 -3.96 15.90
N ALA A 277 -9.89 -3.06 14.93
CA ALA A 277 -10.69 -3.36 13.75
C ALA A 277 -9.96 -4.26 12.73
N ALA A 278 -8.64 -4.45 12.89
CA ALA A 278 -7.81 -5.42 12.19
C ALA A 278 -6.67 -5.88 13.11
N ASP A 279 -5.87 -6.86 12.69
CA ASP A 279 -4.67 -7.33 13.40
C ASP A 279 -3.45 -6.42 13.18
N HIS A 280 -3.47 -5.58 12.12
CA HIS A 280 -2.51 -4.51 11.91
C HIS A 280 -3.05 -3.14 12.34
N GLN A 281 -2.12 -2.21 12.54
CA GLN A 281 -2.39 -0.84 12.94
C GLN A 281 -2.23 0.13 11.77
N PRO A 282 -3.15 1.08 11.57
CA PRO A 282 -3.07 2.03 10.48
C PRO A 282 -1.96 3.06 10.70
N VAL A 283 -1.27 3.40 9.61
CA VAL A 283 -0.27 4.47 9.57
C VAL A 283 -0.84 5.65 8.80
N ILE A 284 -0.78 6.85 9.39
CA ILE A 284 -1.37 8.07 8.87
C ILE A 284 -0.27 9.07 8.53
N LEU A 285 -0.21 9.50 7.26
CA LEU A 285 0.69 10.53 6.75
C LEU A 285 -0.05 11.84 6.50
N THR A 286 0.57 12.96 6.87
CA THR A 286 0.10 14.30 6.52
C THR A 286 1.17 15.02 5.70
N LEU A 287 0.79 15.49 4.52
CA LEU A 287 1.59 16.33 3.63
C LEU A 287 0.92 17.72 3.50
N ALA A 288 1.78 18.76 3.37
CA ALA A 288 1.31 20.11 3.01
C ALA A 288 0.73 20.15 1.61
#